data_c4c88e54bfa4dafa42f915e84360f9dd
#
_entry.id   c4c88e54bfa4dafa42f915e84360f9dd
#
_cell.length_a   1.000
_cell.length_b   1.000
_cell.length_c   1.000
_cell.angle_alpha   90.00
_cell.angle_beta   90.00
_cell.angle_gamma   90.00
#
_symmetry.space_group_name_H-M   'P 1'
#
loop_
_entity.id
_entity.type
_entity.pdbx_description
1 polymer ?
#
loop_
_entity_poly.entity_id
_entity_poly.type
_entity_poly.pdbx_seq_one_letter_code
_entity_poly.pdbx_strand_id
1 'polypeptide(L)'
;MQMPHFGYETGKRESGFTEIFPEEYLIIEGLHVLLHPKIRGMLSFSFFMDSPLDVAVCRRCIRDIQEYNVTAEYSLIQFLKFVRPVYFEYILPAKKHSDLVVENNFHTRLDLFIDDFLLNNQL
;
A
#
# COMPACT_ATOMS: atom_id res chain seq x y z
N MET A 1 -18.69 3.25 10.92
CA MET A 1 -17.55 4.16 10.73
C MET A 1 -17.75 4.94 9.45
N GLN A 2 -17.30 6.20 9.37
CA GLN A 2 -17.46 7.03 8.17
C GLN A 2 -16.10 7.20 7.49
N MET A 3 -16.01 6.82 6.23
CA MET A 3 -14.83 6.98 5.39
C MET A 3 -15.03 8.19 4.47
N PRO A 4 -14.19 9.25 4.58
CA PRO A 4 -14.32 10.43 3.75
C PRO A 4 -13.95 10.14 2.29
N HIS A 5 -14.60 10.85 1.37
CA HIS A 5 -14.22 10.81 -0.04
C HIS A 5 -12.99 11.69 -0.29
N PHE A 6 -12.15 11.25 -1.22
CA PHE A 6 -10.96 11.96 -1.66
C PHE A 6 -10.91 12.01 -3.19
N GLY A 7 -10.84 13.22 -3.74
CA GLY A 7 -10.69 13.41 -5.18
C GLY A 7 -9.24 13.31 -5.61
N TYR A 8 -8.87 12.25 -6.31
CA TYR A 8 -7.51 12.06 -6.80
C TYR A 8 -7.07 13.11 -7.82
N GLU A 9 -8.00 13.58 -8.66
CA GLU A 9 -7.74 14.63 -9.65
C GLU A 9 -7.48 15.99 -9.00
N THR A 10 -8.22 16.30 -7.94
CA THR A 10 -8.12 17.58 -7.23
C THR A 10 -7.07 17.57 -6.12
N GLY A 11 -6.65 16.40 -5.68
CA GLY A 11 -5.77 16.22 -4.51
C GLY A 11 -6.40 16.69 -3.20
N LYS A 12 -7.73 16.77 -3.11
CA LYS A 12 -8.45 17.33 -1.96
C LYS A 12 -9.50 16.35 -1.43
N ARG A 13 -9.81 16.52 -0.16
CA ARG A 13 -10.97 15.86 0.46
C ARG A 13 -12.25 16.44 -0.14
N GLU A 14 -13.13 15.57 -0.60
CA GLU A 14 -14.43 15.92 -1.14
C GLU A 14 -15.50 15.96 -0.04
N SER A 15 -16.63 16.59 -0.36
CA SER A 15 -17.81 16.55 0.50
C SER A 15 -18.46 15.17 0.41
N GLY A 16 -18.74 14.59 1.58
CA GLY A 16 -19.38 13.27 1.67
C GLY A 16 -18.51 12.24 2.37
N PHE A 17 -19.14 11.11 2.63
CA PHE A 17 -18.51 9.95 3.25
C PHE A 17 -19.27 8.68 2.83
N THR A 18 -18.55 7.55 2.85
CA THR A 18 -19.16 6.23 2.75
C THR A 18 -19.29 5.66 4.16
N GLU A 19 -20.47 5.17 4.50
CA GLU A 19 -20.66 4.43 5.76
C GLU A 19 -20.08 3.02 5.61
N ILE A 20 -19.18 2.67 6.54
CA ILE A 20 -18.63 1.32 6.65
C ILE A 20 -19.29 0.68 7.86
N PHE A 21 -20.00 -0.41 7.62
CA PHE A 21 -20.62 -1.23 8.65
C PHE A 21 -19.60 -2.24 9.20
N PRO A 22 -19.78 -2.71 10.43
CA PRO A 22 -18.97 -3.81 10.97
C PRO A 22 -19.17 -5.07 10.15
N GLU A 23 -18.06 -5.67 9.73
CA GLU A 23 -18.00 -6.96 9.08
C GLU A 23 -17.09 -7.88 9.90
N GLU A 24 -17.07 -9.16 9.61
CA GLU A 24 -16.21 -10.13 10.29
C GLU A 24 -14.73 -9.78 10.09
N TYR A 25 -14.37 -9.33 8.88
CA TYR A 25 -13.03 -8.91 8.53
C TYR A 25 -13.03 -7.49 7.98
N LEU A 26 -12.06 -6.69 8.43
CA LEU A 26 -11.77 -5.36 7.90
C LEU A 26 -10.32 -5.33 7.41
N ILE A 27 -10.14 -5.15 6.12
CA ILE A 27 -8.81 -4.98 5.51
C ILE A 27 -8.52 -3.49 5.37
N ILE A 28 -7.39 -3.05 5.94
CA ILE A 28 -6.89 -1.68 5.83
C ILE A 28 -5.59 -1.73 5.04
N GLU A 29 -5.54 -1.00 3.92
CA GLU A 29 -4.33 -0.89 3.12
C GLU A 29 -3.81 0.54 3.08
N GLY A 30 -2.50 0.73 2.93
CA GLY A 30 -1.88 2.02 2.72
C GLY A 30 -0.42 2.06 3.18
N LEU A 31 0.37 2.90 2.52
CA LEU A 31 1.81 3.04 2.78
C LEU A 31 2.15 3.43 4.22
N HIS A 32 1.24 4.13 4.90
CA HIS A 32 1.49 4.69 6.23
C HIS A 32 0.79 3.95 7.37
N VAL A 33 0.04 2.88 7.08
CA VAL A 33 -0.74 2.14 8.08
C VAL A 33 0.15 1.68 9.24
N LEU A 34 1.29 1.09 8.93
CA LEU A 34 2.22 0.58 9.93
C LEU A 34 3.05 1.67 10.64
N LEU A 35 2.99 2.93 10.20
CA LEU A 35 3.69 4.03 10.88
C LEU A 35 2.98 4.49 12.16
N HIS A 36 1.66 4.34 12.22
CA HIS A 36 0.86 4.85 13.32
C HIS A 36 0.70 3.82 14.45
N PRO A 37 1.28 4.08 15.66
CA PRO A 37 1.19 3.12 16.77
C PRO A 37 -0.25 2.76 17.16
N LYS A 38 -1.17 3.74 17.11
CA LYS A 38 -2.58 3.50 17.41
C LYS A 38 -3.25 2.56 16.42
N ILE A 39 -2.95 2.72 15.10
CA ILE A 39 -3.49 1.84 14.07
C ILE A 39 -2.91 0.45 14.25
N ARG A 40 -1.59 0.32 14.42
CA ARG A 40 -0.95 -0.98 14.67
C ARG A 40 -1.58 -1.74 15.84
N GLY A 41 -1.87 -1.04 16.93
CA GLY A 41 -2.50 -1.65 18.11
C GLY A 41 -3.96 -2.13 17.91
N MET A 42 -4.57 -1.78 16.78
CA MET A 42 -5.92 -2.22 16.40
C MET A 42 -5.92 -3.38 15.40
N LEU A 43 -4.75 -3.67 14.79
CA LEU A 43 -4.63 -4.74 13.81
C LEU A 43 -4.52 -6.09 14.52
N SER A 44 -5.31 -7.05 14.08
CA SER A 44 -5.18 -8.45 14.51
C SER A 44 -4.00 -9.13 13.83
N PHE A 45 -3.70 -8.71 12.58
CA PHE A 45 -2.58 -9.19 11.79
C PHE A 45 -2.16 -8.14 10.76
N SER A 46 -0.89 -8.16 10.38
CA SER A 46 -0.35 -7.17 9.44
C SER A 46 0.69 -7.77 8.50
N PHE A 47 0.61 -7.35 7.24
CA PHE A 47 1.57 -7.70 6.19
C PHE A 47 2.37 -6.48 5.76
N PHE A 48 3.64 -6.69 5.45
CA PHE A 48 4.45 -5.75 4.69
C PHE A 48 4.76 -6.34 3.32
N MET A 49 4.26 -5.71 2.26
CA MET A 49 4.54 -6.12 0.87
C MET A 49 5.90 -5.56 0.46
N ASP A 50 6.91 -6.43 0.43
CA ASP A 50 8.29 -6.06 0.13
C ASP A 50 8.61 -6.26 -1.34
N SER A 51 8.71 -5.16 -2.08
CA SER A 51 9.12 -5.18 -3.49
C SER A 51 10.53 -4.60 -3.64
N PRO A 52 11.41 -5.24 -4.45
CA PRO A 52 12.63 -4.59 -4.87
C PRO A 52 12.34 -3.21 -5.45
N LEU A 53 13.14 -2.21 -5.06
CA LEU A 53 12.82 -0.81 -5.37
C LEU A 53 12.84 -0.51 -6.87
N ASP A 54 13.69 -1.18 -7.62
CA ASP A 54 13.74 -1.13 -9.09
C ASP A 54 12.46 -1.66 -9.73
N VAL A 55 11.92 -2.79 -9.24
CA VAL A 55 10.64 -3.34 -9.68
C VAL A 55 9.49 -2.39 -9.32
N ALA A 56 9.49 -1.86 -8.11
CA ALA A 56 8.46 -0.93 -7.65
C ALA A 56 8.43 0.36 -8.48
N VAL A 57 9.59 0.95 -8.81
CA VAL A 57 9.65 2.16 -9.63
C VAL A 57 9.22 1.90 -11.07
N CYS A 58 9.59 0.76 -11.64
CA CYS A 58 9.14 0.39 -12.99
C CYS A 58 7.62 0.21 -13.06
N ARG A 59 7.04 -0.54 -12.12
CA ARG A 59 5.57 -0.73 -12.03
C ARG A 59 4.84 0.60 -11.87
N ARG A 60 5.35 1.48 -10.99
CA ARG A 60 4.82 2.82 -10.82
C ARG A 60 4.85 3.61 -12.12
N CYS A 61 5.99 3.66 -12.79
CA CYS A 61 6.15 4.41 -14.03
C CYS A 61 5.18 3.94 -15.12
N ILE A 62 5.03 2.63 -15.29
CA ILE A 62 4.07 2.05 -16.24
C ILE A 62 2.64 2.46 -15.90
N ARG A 63 2.23 2.31 -14.64
CA ARG A 63 0.90 2.72 -14.18
C ARG A 63 0.65 4.21 -14.39
N ASP A 64 1.60 5.06 -14.00
CA ASP A 64 1.47 6.52 -14.08
C ASP A 64 1.29 6.97 -15.55
N ILE A 65 1.96 6.30 -16.50
CA ILE A 65 1.75 6.53 -17.94
C ILE A 65 0.35 6.09 -18.38
N GLN A 66 -0.08 4.91 -17.99
CA GLN A 66 -1.32 4.30 -18.47
C GLN A 66 -2.57 4.94 -17.87
N GLU A 67 -2.54 5.23 -16.56
CA GLU A 67 -3.72 5.69 -15.82
C GLU A 67 -3.81 7.22 -15.74
N TYR A 68 -2.66 7.90 -15.62
CA TYR A 68 -2.63 9.35 -15.41
C TYR A 68 -2.10 10.14 -16.61
N ASN A 69 -1.77 9.45 -17.71
CA ASN A 69 -1.28 10.07 -18.96
C ASN A 69 -0.10 11.02 -18.75
N VAL A 70 0.80 10.69 -17.82
CA VAL A 70 2.03 11.47 -17.58
C VAL A 70 3.21 10.85 -18.33
N THR A 71 4.29 11.62 -18.53
CA THR A 71 5.50 11.10 -19.16
C THR A 71 6.31 10.23 -18.18
N ALA A 72 7.09 9.29 -18.71
CA ALA A 72 8.03 8.49 -17.93
C ALA A 72 9.01 9.38 -17.16
N GLU A 73 9.53 10.44 -17.81
CA GLU A 73 10.44 11.40 -17.21
C GLU A 73 9.81 12.05 -15.96
N TYR A 74 8.57 12.52 -16.08
CA TYR A 74 7.85 13.12 -14.97
C TYR A 74 7.70 12.13 -13.81
N SER A 75 7.22 10.90 -14.06
CA SER A 75 7.03 9.88 -13.02
C SER A 75 8.34 9.56 -12.31
N LEU A 76 9.44 9.39 -13.05
CA LEU A 76 10.76 9.09 -12.48
C LEU A 76 11.33 10.25 -11.66
N ILE A 77 11.17 11.50 -12.11
CA ILE A 77 11.59 12.68 -11.35
C ILE A 77 10.80 12.80 -10.05
N GLN A 78 9.47 12.58 -10.08
CA GLN A 78 8.63 12.56 -8.87
C GLN A 78 9.06 11.47 -7.91
N PHE A 79 9.37 10.28 -8.42
CA PHE A 79 9.88 9.20 -7.60
C PHE A 79 11.19 9.58 -6.89
N LEU A 80 12.17 10.09 -7.63
CA LEU A 80 13.48 10.43 -7.08
C LEU A 80 13.41 11.56 -6.03
N LYS A 81 12.59 12.58 -6.31
CA LYS A 81 12.51 13.77 -5.44
C LYS A 81 11.69 13.55 -4.17
N PHE A 82 10.60 12.81 -4.26
CA PHE A 82 9.60 12.74 -3.19
C PHE A 82 9.41 11.33 -2.63
N VAL A 83 9.27 10.33 -3.49
CA VAL A 83 8.91 8.98 -3.03
C VAL A 83 10.11 8.26 -2.43
N ARG A 84 11.25 8.31 -3.12
CA ARG A 84 12.46 7.61 -2.68
C ARG A 84 12.98 8.04 -1.30
N PRO A 85 13.08 9.33 -0.97
CA PRO A 85 13.47 9.75 0.38
C PRO A 85 12.49 9.25 1.45
N VAL A 86 11.19 9.42 1.23
CA VAL A 86 10.14 8.96 2.16
C VAL A 86 10.16 7.45 2.32
N TYR A 87 10.44 6.70 1.25
CA TYR A 87 10.56 5.25 1.34
C TYR A 87 11.64 4.82 2.32
N PHE A 88 12.85 5.36 2.21
CA PHE A 88 13.95 4.98 3.10
C PHE A 88 13.79 5.52 4.53
N GLU A 89 13.21 6.71 4.68
CA GLU A 89 13.06 7.35 5.98
C GLU A 89 11.91 6.74 6.79
N TYR A 90 10.80 6.39 6.15
CA TYR A 90 9.57 5.99 6.84
C TYR A 90 9.08 4.59 6.47
N ILE A 91 8.97 4.30 5.16
CA ILE A 91 8.27 3.08 4.72
C ILE A 91 9.09 1.84 5.00
N LEU A 92 10.34 1.80 4.54
CA LEU A 92 11.22 0.64 4.77
C LEU A 92 11.44 0.33 6.26
N PRO A 93 11.67 1.31 7.14
CA PRO A 93 11.75 1.05 8.59
C PRO A 93 10.45 0.53 9.21
N ALA A 94 9.27 0.82 8.62
CA ALA A 94 8.00 0.31 9.12
C ALA A 94 7.84 -1.21 8.94
N LYS A 95 8.60 -1.82 8.05
CA LYS A 95 8.67 -3.27 7.83
C LYS A 95 8.85 -4.08 9.12
N LYS A 96 9.65 -3.58 10.06
CA LYS A 96 9.87 -4.23 11.38
C LYS A 96 8.62 -4.31 12.26
N HIS A 97 7.56 -3.63 11.90
CA HIS A 97 6.30 -3.59 12.65
C HIS A 97 5.23 -4.51 12.06
N SER A 98 5.52 -5.19 10.96
CA SER A 98 4.60 -6.19 10.39
C SER A 98 4.80 -7.55 11.03
N ASP A 99 3.74 -8.32 11.11
CA ASP A 99 3.76 -9.70 11.57
C ASP A 99 4.37 -10.63 10.51
N LEU A 100 4.14 -10.29 9.23
CA LEU A 100 4.67 -11.05 8.10
C LEU A 100 5.16 -10.13 6.99
N VAL A 101 6.31 -10.46 6.42
CA VAL A 101 6.85 -9.81 5.23
C VAL A 101 6.62 -10.72 4.04
N VAL A 102 5.93 -10.19 3.03
CA VAL A 102 5.61 -10.92 1.79
C VAL A 102 6.42 -10.33 0.65
N GLU A 103 7.25 -11.16 0.02
CA GLU A 103 7.95 -10.75 -1.18
C GLU A 103 6.98 -10.49 -2.33
N ASN A 104 7.12 -9.34 -2.97
CA ASN A 104 6.34 -8.94 -4.14
C ASN A 104 7.27 -8.52 -5.28
N ASN A 105 8.07 -9.45 -5.74
CA ASN A 105 8.93 -9.25 -6.92
C ASN A 105 8.19 -9.59 -8.22
N PHE A 106 8.89 -9.56 -9.37
CA PHE A 106 8.28 -9.81 -10.67
C PHE A 106 7.75 -11.25 -10.85
N HIS A 107 8.31 -12.21 -10.12
CA HIS A 107 7.98 -13.63 -10.23
C HIS A 107 7.10 -14.16 -9.10
N THR A 108 6.80 -13.34 -8.11
CA THR A 108 6.00 -13.79 -6.96
C THR A 108 4.55 -14.08 -7.38
N ARG A 109 4.09 -15.27 -7.06
CA ARG A 109 2.70 -15.71 -7.21
C ARG A 109 1.93 -15.38 -5.93
N LEU A 110 1.47 -14.13 -5.84
CA LEU A 110 0.72 -13.65 -4.66
C LEU A 110 -0.61 -14.39 -4.46
N ASP A 111 -1.24 -14.83 -5.54
CA ASP A 111 -2.42 -15.67 -5.51
C ASP A 111 -2.19 -16.96 -4.71
N LEU A 112 -1.12 -17.69 -5.01
CA LEU A 112 -0.76 -18.93 -4.30
C LEU A 112 -0.42 -18.65 -2.83
N PHE A 113 0.25 -17.53 -2.55
CA PHE A 113 0.55 -17.14 -1.17
C PHE A 113 -0.73 -16.86 -0.37
N ILE A 114 -1.69 -16.15 -0.96
CA ILE A 114 -2.96 -15.82 -0.29
C ILE A 114 -3.75 -17.11 -0.02
N ASP A 115 -3.87 -18.00 -1.00
CA ASP A 115 -4.57 -19.27 -0.85
C ASP A 115 -3.97 -20.12 0.28
N ASP A 116 -2.63 -20.25 0.32
CA ASP A 116 -1.93 -20.99 1.37
C ASP A 116 -2.10 -20.34 2.75
N PHE A 117 -2.04 -19.01 2.81
CA PHE A 117 -2.25 -18.26 4.06
C PHE A 117 -3.65 -18.45 4.62
N LEU A 118 -4.70 -18.35 3.79
CA LEU A 118 -6.08 -18.53 4.21
C LEU A 118 -6.34 -19.95 4.69
N LEU A 119 -5.82 -20.95 3.99
CA LEU A 119 -5.96 -22.36 4.38
C LEU A 119 -5.28 -22.66 5.72
N ASN A 120 -4.08 -22.12 5.96
CA ASN A 120 -3.32 -22.39 7.18
C ASN A 120 -3.83 -21.64 8.42
N ASN A 121 -4.57 -20.54 8.22
CA ASN A 121 -5.12 -19.73 9.32
C ASN A 121 -6.63 -19.91 9.52
N GLN A 122 -7.27 -20.80 8.80
CA GLN A 122 -8.72 -21.09 8.88
C GLN A 122 -9.59 -19.84 8.71
N LEU A 123 -9.19 -18.94 7.82
CA LEU A 123 -9.90 -17.69 7.49
C LEU A 123 -10.81 -17.87 6.29
#